data_3d9e474b5a9d03efa14d02125a229e90
#
_entry.id   3d9e474b5a9d03efa14d02125a229e90
#
_cell.length_a   1.000
_cell.length_b   1.000
_cell.length_c   1.000
_cell.angle_alpha   90.00
_cell.angle_beta   90.00
_cell.angle_gamma   90.00
#
_symmetry.space_group_name_H-M   'P 1'
#
loop_
_entity.id
_entity.type
_entity.pdbx_description
1 polymer ?
#
loop_
_entity_poly.entity_id
_entity_poly.type
_entity_poly.pdbx_seq_one_letter_code
_entity_poly.pdbx_strand_id
1 'polypeptide(L)'
;MNVTAPELSERQRRILRLVVEEYVTTGQPVGSKALVERGGIDVSPSTVRNEFAALEALGLLMHPHTSAGRVPTERGYRLYAGSVLERMEARPGAFPLDLTSVRREVDDALQATTEMLSRVTSLLALVSAPPLETTTVRRVEVLLLQPDVVMVLVITSTGGVTKRVAAFDNAVDPGLAAWASEYLNDRVAGLTLGSGLLRQRLADPELAAQERRFLETLRPAFSGAAEDEQRLYVGGAAGLFDEVREGEFASYRRLLEILEQRAALLELLRGSLDPRRPFVRVGAELEHPELSNVALVGAAYGLAYRTLGTVSLLGPVRMDYDKAIRSVHSAAAELSRFVEDVYDEH
;
A
#
# COMPACT_ATOMS: atom_id res chain seq x y z
N MET A 1 6.42 1.87 23.60
CA MET A 1 7.48 2.57 24.35
C MET A 1 8.27 3.42 23.35
N ASN A 2 8.15 4.76 23.43
CA ASN A 2 8.98 5.66 22.62
C ASN A 2 10.43 5.53 23.07
N VAL A 3 11.21 4.70 22.38
CA VAL A 3 12.65 4.65 22.58
C VAL A 3 13.21 5.87 21.87
N THR A 4 13.58 6.88 22.63
CA THR A 4 14.27 8.08 22.13
C THR A 4 15.45 7.64 21.27
N ALA A 5 15.54 8.16 20.04
CA ALA A 5 16.66 7.83 19.15
C ALA A 5 17.97 8.22 19.84
N PRO A 6 19.00 7.36 19.81
CA PRO A 6 20.29 7.69 20.44
C PRO A 6 20.89 8.92 19.76
N GLU A 7 21.41 9.85 20.56
CA GLU A 7 22.16 10.99 20.04
C GLU A 7 23.47 10.49 19.42
N LEU A 8 23.52 10.44 18.10
CA LEU A 8 24.74 10.11 17.37
C LEU A 8 25.48 11.37 16.95
N SER A 9 26.82 11.33 17.04
CA SER A 9 27.65 12.35 16.40
C SER A 9 27.48 12.30 14.86
N GLU A 10 27.80 13.41 14.18
CA GLU A 10 27.76 13.47 12.71
C GLU A 10 28.63 12.37 12.06
N ARG A 11 29.77 12.07 12.69
CA ARG A 11 30.67 11.01 12.25
C ARG A 11 30.02 9.63 12.38
N GLN A 12 29.33 9.34 13.48
CA GLN A 12 28.63 8.08 13.70
C GLN A 12 27.50 7.91 12.72
N ARG A 13 26.71 8.96 12.46
CA ARG A 13 25.64 8.95 11.44
C ARG A 13 26.21 8.65 10.06
N ARG A 14 27.33 9.30 9.70
CA ARG A 14 27.99 9.07 8.41
C ARG A 14 28.52 7.65 8.29
N ILE A 15 29.16 7.12 9.32
CA ILE A 15 29.69 5.75 9.34
C ILE A 15 28.55 4.73 9.26
N LEU A 16 27.48 4.89 10.05
CA LEU A 16 26.31 4.00 9.97
C LEU A 16 25.71 3.99 8.55
N ARG A 17 25.54 5.17 7.97
CA ARG A 17 25.03 5.29 6.59
C ARG A 17 25.89 4.50 5.60
N LEU A 18 27.18 4.72 5.60
CA LEU A 18 28.10 4.04 4.69
C LEU A 18 28.15 2.52 4.91
N VAL A 19 28.03 2.06 6.16
CA VAL A 19 27.92 0.63 6.45
C VAL A 19 26.64 0.05 5.88
N VAL A 20 25.50 0.74 6.02
CA VAL A 20 24.23 0.28 5.44
C VAL A 20 24.31 0.24 3.91
N GLU A 21 24.74 1.32 3.28
CA GLU A 21 24.85 1.44 1.82
C GLU A 21 25.78 0.37 1.22
N GLU A 22 26.96 0.16 1.82
CA GLU A 22 27.91 -0.87 1.36
C GLU A 22 27.36 -2.28 1.59
N TYR A 23 26.72 -2.54 2.73
CA TYR A 23 26.13 -3.85 3.02
C TYR A 23 24.94 -4.18 2.13
N VAL A 24 24.07 -3.21 1.85
CA VAL A 24 22.96 -3.38 0.89
C VAL A 24 23.50 -3.76 -0.48
N THR A 25 24.53 -3.06 -0.94
CA THR A 25 25.15 -3.29 -2.27
C THR A 25 25.87 -4.62 -2.37
N THR A 26 26.72 -4.94 -1.37
CA THR A 26 27.65 -6.09 -1.46
C THR A 26 27.13 -7.35 -0.78
N GLY A 27 26.27 -7.19 0.24
CA GLY A 27 25.86 -8.27 1.14
C GLY A 27 26.98 -8.82 2.02
N GLN A 28 28.15 -8.19 2.03
CA GLN A 28 29.31 -8.63 2.80
C GLN A 28 29.52 -7.74 4.03
N PRO A 29 29.92 -8.32 5.16
CA PRO A 29 30.25 -7.54 6.34
C PRO A 29 31.30 -6.47 6.04
N VAL A 30 31.05 -5.23 6.51
CA VAL A 30 31.83 -4.06 6.15
C VAL A 30 33.03 -3.88 7.10
N GLY A 31 34.21 -3.93 6.55
CA GLY A 31 35.47 -3.72 7.29
C GLY A 31 35.87 -2.25 7.37
N SER A 32 36.56 -1.87 8.46
CA SER A 32 37.01 -0.49 8.65
C SER A 32 37.97 0.04 7.57
N LYS A 33 38.79 -0.83 6.95
CA LYS A 33 39.67 -0.45 5.83
C LYS A 33 38.84 -0.16 4.58
N ALA A 34 37.92 -1.03 4.23
CA ALA A 34 37.04 -0.86 3.06
C ALA A 34 36.24 0.44 3.16
N LEU A 35 35.76 0.78 4.36
CA LEU A 35 35.00 2.00 4.59
C LEU A 35 35.84 3.28 4.39
N VAL A 36 37.13 3.26 4.80
CA VAL A 36 38.02 4.38 4.56
C VAL A 36 38.37 4.52 3.08
N GLU A 37 38.69 3.42 2.43
CA GLU A 37 39.15 3.40 1.03
C GLU A 37 38.02 3.77 0.05
N ARG A 38 36.80 3.26 0.27
CA ARG A 38 35.64 3.45 -0.62
C ARG A 38 34.69 4.55 -0.16
N GLY A 39 34.55 4.74 1.14
CA GLY A 39 33.57 5.66 1.72
C GLY A 39 34.02 7.12 1.80
N GLY A 40 35.27 7.42 1.41
CA GLY A 40 35.80 8.79 1.43
C GLY A 40 35.75 9.44 2.84
N ILE A 41 35.96 8.65 3.89
CA ILE A 41 36.02 9.15 5.26
C ILE A 41 37.47 9.56 5.58
N ASP A 42 37.64 10.83 5.94
CA ASP A 42 38.96 11.38 6.30
C ASP A 42 39.33 11.07 7.76
N VAL A 43 39.40 9.77 8.09
CA VAL A 43 39.85 9.26 9.38
C VAL A 43 40.57 7.92 9.21
N SER A 44 41.40 7.56 10.20
CA SER A 44 42.12 6.29 10.17
C SER A 44 41.20 5.08 10.36
N PRO A 45 41.58 3.88 9.83
CA PRO A 45 40.85 2.65 10.10
C PRO A 45 40.70 2.28 11.58
N SER A 46 41.63 2.75 12.44
CA SER A 46 41.53 2.58 13.89
C SER A 46 40.42 3.45 14.50
N THR A 47 40.27 4.68 14.02
CA THR A 47 39.16 5.54 14.41
C THR A 47 37.83 4.93 14.01
N VAL A 48 37.70 4.40 12.78
CA VAL A 48 36.48 3.72 12.34
C VAL A 48 36.16 2.50 13.21
N ARG A 49 37.19 1.73 13.67
CA ARG A 49 36.95 0.60 14.59
C ARG A 49 36.40 1.05 15.94
N ASN A 50 36.85 2.18 16.46
CA ASN A 50 36.33 2.73 17.71
C ASN A 50 34.84 3.15 17.53
N GLU A 51 34.52 3.79 16.41
CA GLU A 51 33.12 4.16 16.11
C GLU A 51 32.25 2.92 15.87
N PHE A 52 32.74 1.87 15.23
CA PHE A 52 32.06 0.59 15.13
C PHE A 52 31.72 0.01 16.51
N ALA A 53 32.67 0.02 17.45
CA ALA A 53 32.40 -0.45 18.80
C ALA A 53 31.35 0.39 19.52
N ALA A 54 31.38 1.72 19.33
CA ALA A 54 30.35 2.60 19.88
C ALA A 54 28.95 2.33 19.27
N LEU A 55 28.86 2.18 17.95
CA LEU A 55 27.61 1.86 17.26
C LEU A 55 27.08 0.45 17.61
N GLU A 56 27.97 -0.50 17.86
CA GLU A 56 27.65 -1.84 18.35
C GLU A 56 27.09 -1.79 19.78
N ALA A 57 27.72 -1.00 20.67
CA ALA A 57 27.23 -0.78 22.04
C ALA A 57 25.81 -0.15 22.05
N LEU A 58 25.48 0.66 21.04
CA LEU A 58 24.16 1.25 20.84
C LEU A 58 23.16 0.28 20.15
N GLY A 59 23.62 -0.93 19.79
CA GLY A 59 22.79 -1.93 19.10
C GLY A 59 22.43 -1.56 17.66
N LEU A 60 23.22 -0.69 17.01
CA LEU A 60 22.98 -0.26 15.62
C LEU A 60 23.75 -1.09 14.58
N LEU A 61 24.89 -1.62 15.01
CA LEU A 61 25.69 -2.59 14.25
C LEU A 61 25.85 -3.87 15.06
N MET A 62 26.21 -4.94 14.42
CA MET A 62 26.54 -6.20 15.05
C MET A 62 27.73 -6.88 14.38
N HIS A 63 28.38 -7.76 15.11
CA HIS A 63 29.44 -8.63 14.61
C HIS A 63 28.80 -9.90 14.06
N PRO A 64 28.93 -10.24 12.79
CA PRO A 64 28.54 -11.56 12.32
C PRO A 64 29.49 -12.62 12.89
N HIS A 65 29.03 -13.87 12.98
CA HIS A 65 29.79 -15.00 13.58
C HIS A 65 31.09 -15.37 12.82
N THR A 66 31.37 -14.76 11.70
CA THR A 66 32.57 -14.98 10.89
C THR A 66 33.32 -13.67 10.71
N SER A 67 34.42 -13.53 11.46
CA SER A 67 35.53 -12.59 11.36
C SER A 67 35.49 -11.42 10.38
N ALA A 68 35.76 -10.24 10.83
CA ALA A 68 36.36 -9.09 10.16
C ALA A 68 35.46 -7.96 9.64
N GLY A 69 34.18 -7.88 9.94
CA GLY A 69 33.36 -6.74 9.54
C GLY A 69 32.18 -6.49 10.46
N ARG A 70 31.40 -5.46 10.15
CA ARG A 70 30.14 -5.15 10.84
C ARG A 70 28.99 -5.22 9.85
N VAL A 71 27.82 -5.61 10.35
CA VAL A 71 26.56 -5.57 9.61
C VAL A 71 25.54 -4.74 10.37
N PRO A 72 24.60 -4.06 9.68
CA PRO A 72 23.55 -3.31 10.34
C PRO A 72 22.59 -4.25 11.06
N THR A 73 22.08 -3.80 12.22
CA THR A 73 20.94 -4.43 12.90
C THR A 73 19.62 -3.85 12.35
N GLU A 74 18.47 -4.43 12.70
CA GLU A 74 17.15 -3.87 12.41
C GLU A 74 17.05 -2.40 12.88
N ARG A 75 17.55 -2.12 14.11
CA ARG A 75 17.59 -0.76 14.66
C ARG A 75 18.51 0.16 13.86
N GLY A 76 19.62 -0.35 13.32
CA GLY A 76 20.52 0.39 12.44
C GLY A 76 19.84 0.77 11.12
N TYR A 77 19.16 -0.17 10.48
CA TYR A 77 18.36 0.09 9.27
C TYR A 77 17.23 1.10 9.54
N ARG A 78 16.53 0.96 10.66
CA ARG A 78 15.46 1.89 11.05
C ARG A 78 15.97 3.32 11.20
N LEU A 79 17.10 3.51 11.87
CA LEU A 79 17.72 4.83 12.04
C LEU A 79 18.19 5.41 10.70
N TYR A 80 18.80 4.58 9.85
CA TYR A 80 19.19 4.97 8.49
C TYR A 80 17.99 5.41 7.66
N ALA A 81 16.95 4.61 7.60
CA ALA A 81 15.72 4.93 6.85
C ALA A 81 15.07 6.23 7.35
N GLY A 82 15.03 6.45 8.67
CA GLY A 82 14.59 7.71 9.26
C GLY A 82 15.40 8.91 8.75
N SER A 83 16.72 8.76 8.68
CA SER A 83 17.61 9.81 8.17
C SER A 83 17.44 10.08 6.67
N VAL A 84 17.02 9.10 5.89
CA VAL A 84 16.65 9.29 4.47
C VAL A 84 15.36 10.09 4.37
N LEU A 85 14.33 9.74 5.16
CA LEU A 85 13.08 10.49 5.22
C LEU A 85 13.26 11.95 5.61
N GLU A 86 14.12 12.24 6.59
CA GLU A 86 14.42 13.61 7.04
C GLU A 86 15.08 14.47 5.95
N ARG A 87 15.91 13.86 5.11
CA ARG A 87 16.63 14.53 4.01
C ARG A 87 15.88 14.57 2.69
N MET A 88 14.75 13.89 2.62
CA MET A 88 13.98 13.82 1.40
C MET A 88 13.41 15.20 1.03
N GLU A 89 13.50 15.54 -0.25
CA GLU A 89 12.87 16.75 -0.76
C GLU A 89 11.34 16.69 -0.65
N ALA A 90 10.72 17.82 -0.32
CA ALA A 90 9.26 17.90 -0.22
C ALA A 90 8.55 17.68 -1.57
N ARG A 91 9.25 17.94 -2.70
CA ARG A 91 8.73 17.71 -4.05
C ARG A 91 9.10 16.32 -4.52
N PRO A 92 8.12 15.48 -4.89
CA PRO A 92 8.38 14.18 -5.46
C PRO A 92 9.10 14.32 -6.81
N GLY A 93 10.02 13.39 -7.07
CA GLY A 93 10.64 13.25 -8.40
C GLY A 93 9.63 12.75 -9.44
N ALA A 94 10.05 12.74 -10.71
CA ALA A 94 9.22 12.16 -11.76
C ALA A 94 9.07 10.64 -11.56
N PHE A 95 7.84 10.17 -11.65
CA PHE A 95 7.58 8.73 -11.70
C PHE A 95 7.63 8.27 -13.17
N PRO A 96 8.27 7.14 -13.49
CA PRO A 96 8.45 6.71 -14.88
C PRO A 96 7.19 6.08 -15.48
N LEU A 97 6.02 6.60 -15.14
CA LEU A 97 4.72 6.20 -15.65
C LEU A 97 3.86 7.44 -15.80
N ASP A 98 3.33 7.66 -16.98
CA ASP A 98 2.36 8.71 -17.28
C ASP A 98 0.95 8.11 -17.24
N LEU A 99 0.22 8.39 -16.16
CA LEU A 99 -1.14 7.91 -15.97
C LEU A 99 -2.17 8.64 -16.83
N THR A 100 -1.83 9.79 -17.42
CA THR A 100 -2.74 10.51 -18.32
C THR A 100 -3.04 9.71 -19.59
N SER A 101 -2.16 8.79 -19.97
CA SER A 101 -2.33 7.87 -21.10
C SER A 101 -3.16 6.63 -20.77
N VAL A 102 -3.36 6.33 -19.49
CA VAL A 102 -4.19 5.21 -19.03
C VAL A 102 -5.65 5.61 -19.21
N ARG A 103 -6.48 4.66 -19.69
CA ARG A 103 -7.93 4.88 -19.71
C ARG A 103 -8.34 5.36 -18.33
N ARG A 104 -9.27 6.33 -18.24
CA ARG A 104 -9.72 6.99 -17.00
C ARG A 104 -10.34 6.04 -15.94
N GLU A 105 -9.90 4.82 -15.90
CA GLU A 105 -10.31 3.81 -14.94
C GLU A 105 -9.26 3.76 -13.81
N VAL A 106 -9.71 4.07 -12.61
CA VAL A 106 -8.82 4.11 -11.41
C VAL A 106 -8.13 2.76 -11.20
N ASP A 107 -8.84 1.66 -11.46
CA ASP A 107 -8.31 0.30 -11.30
C ASP A 107 -7.10 0.03 -12.22
N ASP A 108 -7.16 0.47 -13.48
CA ASP A 108 -6.06 0.34 -14.44
C ASP A 108 -4.84 1.17 -13.99
N ALA A 109 -5.08 2.37 -13.47
CA ALA A 109 -4.01 3.24 -12.95
C ALA A 109 -3.33 2.62 -11.71
N LEU A 110 -4.09 2.02 -10.79
CA LEU A 110 -3.58 1.33 -9.61
C LEU A 110 -2.75 0.11 -10.00
N GLN A 111 -3.25 -0.69 -10.95
CA GLN A 111 -2.54 -1.86 -11.46
C GLN A 111 -1.22 -1.45 -12.15
N ALA A 112 -1.27 -0.50 -13.07
CA ALA A 112 -0.08 -0.01 -13.80
C ALA A 112 0.97 0.59 -12.84
N THR A 113 0.54 1.33 -11.81
CA THR A 113 1.44 1.87 -10.78
C THR A 113 2.11 0.76 -10.00
N THR A 114 1.36 -0.28 -9.62
CA THR A 114 1.87 -1.44 -8.87
C THR A 114 2.94 -2.18 -9.67
N GLU A 115 2.68 -2.45 -10.95
CA GLU A 115 3.63 -3.12 -11.85
C GLU A 115 4.89 -2.29 -12.08
N MET A 116 4.74 -0.98 -12.30
CA MET A 116 5.88 -0.09 -12.51
C MET A 116 6.76 0.02 -11.26
N LEU A 117 6.17 0.19 -10.08
CA LEU A 117 6.89 0.23 -8.81
C LEU A 117 7.71 -1.03 -8.58
N SER A 118 7.10 -2.19 -8.78
CA SER A 118 7.80 -3.46 -8.64
C SER A 118 8.95 -3.59 -9.64
N ARG A 119 8.73 -3.22 -10.89
CA ARG A 119 9.75 -3.26 -11.94
C ARG A 119 10.95 -2.36 -11.62
N VAL A 120 10.69 -1.15 -11.13
CA VAL A 120 11.75 -0.18 -10.79
C VAL A 120 12.54 -0.61 -9.58
N THR A 121 11.90 -1.19 -8.56
CA THR A 121 12.52 -1.46 -7.26
C THR A 121 12.94 -2.90 -7.05
N SER A 122 12.45 -3.84 -7.85
CA SER A 122 12.56 -5.30 -7.65
C SER A 122 11.98 -5.76 -6.31
N LEU A 123 11.07 -4.97 -5.72
CA LEU A 123 10.39 -5.26 -4.46
C LEU A 123 8.93 -5.61 -4.71
N LEU A 124 8.28 -6.19 -3.70
CA LEU A 124 6.84 -6.39 -3.72
C LEU A 124 6.12 -5.07 -3.58
N ALA A 125 5.37 -4.69 -4.60
CA ALA A 125 4.56 -3.48 -4.60
C ALA A 125 3.12 -3.79 -4.17
N LEU A 126 2.57 -2.95 -3.30
CA LEU A 126 1.23 -3.04 -2.77
C LEU A 126 0.55 -1.67 -2.95
N VAL A 127 -0.58 -1.65 -3.63
CA VAL A 127 -1.39 -0.43 -3.77
C VAL A 127 -2.83 -0.74 -3.35
N SER A 128 -3.32 -0.04 -2.33
CA SER A 128 -4.71 -0.20 -1.90
C SER A 128 -5.63 0.66 -2.74
N ALA A 129 -6.77 0.12 -3.15
CA ALA A 129 -7.82 0.90 -3.83
C ALA A 129 -8.50 1.88 -2.86
N PRO A 130 -9.14 2.96 -3.39
CA PRO A 130 -9.99 3.81 -2.59
C PRO A 130 -11.08 3.00 -1.89
N PRO A 131 -11.40 3.32 -0.60
CA PRO A 131 -12.51 2.69 0.08
C PRO A 131 -13.83 2.93 -0.69
N LEU A 132 -14.67 1.93 -0.79
CA LEU A 132 -15.98 2.07 -1.45
C LEU A 132 -16.84 3.17 -0.83
N GLU A 133 -16.71 3.43 0.46
CA GLU A 133 -17.33 4.53 1.19
C GLU A 133 -16.95 5.93 0.68
N THR A 134 -15.92 6.02 -0.16
CA THR A 134 -15.51 7.28 -0.80
C THR A 134 -16.11 7.45 -2.19
N THR A 135 -16.76 6.44 -2.70
CA THR A 135 -17.19 6.32 -4.08
C THR A 135 -18.70 6.56 -4.17
N THR A 136 -19.13 7.39 -5.12
CA THR A 136 -20.56 7.64 -5.35
C THR A 136 -21.11 6.68 -6.41
N VAL A 137 -22.41 6.38 -6.31
CA VAL A 137 -23.14 5.63 -7.33
C VAL A 137 -23.29 6.51 -8.56
N ARG A 138 -22.78 6.10 -9.70
CA ARG A 138 -22.98 6.78 -10.99
C ARG A 138 -24.21 6.25 -11.71
N ARG A 139 -24.36 4.92 -11.72
CA ARG A 139 -25.47 4.23 -12.39
C ARG A 139 -25.74 2.87 -11.76
N VAL A 140 -27.00 2.47 -11.79
CA VAL A 140 -27.46 1.15 -11.35
C VAL A 140 -28.21 0.48 -12.51
N GLU A 141 -27.88 -0.78 -12.77
CA GLU A 141 -28.62 -1.63 -13.70
C GLU A 141 -29.14 -2.86 -12.97
N VAL A 142 -30.41 -3.14 -13.12
CA VAL A 142 -31.06 -4.34 -12.57
C VAL A 142 -31.48 -5.23 -13.72
N LEU A 143 -30.83 -6.37 -13.86
CA LEU A 143 -31.01 -7.28 -15.00
C LEU A 143 -31.63 -8.59 -14.52
N LEU A 144 -32.74 -8.98 -15.17
CA LEU A 144 -33.32 -10.29 -14.96
C LEU A 144 -32.55 -11.33 -15.81
N LEU A 145 -31.78 -12.19 -15.14
CA LEU A 145 -30.98 -13.23 -15.81
C LEU A 145 -31.79 -14.50 -16.07
N GLN A 146 -32.63 -14.86 -15.11
CA GLN A 146 -33.58 -15.99 -15.15
C GLN A 146 -34.85 -15.54 -14.47
N PRO A 147 -35.98 -16.26 -14.62
CA PRO A 147 -37.25 -15.83 -14.04
C PRO A 147 -37.20 -15.50 -12.55
N ASP A 148 -36.29 -16.13 -11.79
CA ASP A 148 -36.12 -15.99 -10.35
C ASP A 148 -34.70 -15.47 -9.94
N VAL A 149 -33.85 -15.07 -10.92
CA VAL A 149 -32.50 -14.61 -10.69
C VAL A 149 -32.28 -13.23 -11.26
N VAL A 150 -31.95 -12.29 -10.39
CA VAL A 150 -31.69 -10.89 -10.74
C VAL A 150 -30.21 -10.54 -10.48
N MET A 151 -29.61 -9.87 -11.42
CA MET A 151 -28.27 -9.27 -11.25
C MET A 151 -28.40 -7.77 -11.11
N VAL A 152 -27.74 -7.23 -10.10
CA VAL A 152 -27.57 -5.79 -9.91
C VAL A 152 -26.13 -5.42 -10.25
N LEU A 153 -25.98 -4.44 -11.12
CA LEU A 153 -24.70 -3.79 -11.44
C LEU A 153 -24.74 -2.38 -10.87
N VAL A 154 -23.80 -2.03 -10.01
CA VAL A 154 -23.61 -0.68 -9.50
C VAL A 154 -22.33 -0.13 -10.11
N ILE A 155 -22.46 0.85 -10.98
CA ILE A 155 -21.36 1.57 -11.62
C ILE A 155 -21.05 2.77 -10.74
N THR A 156 -19.79 2.93 -10.39
CA THR A 156 -19.33 3.97 -9.48
C THR A 156 -18.69 5.15 -10.21
N SER A 157 -18.55 6.29 -9.53
CA SER A 157 -17.87 7.49 -10.06
C SER A 157 -16.41 7.25 -10.44
N THR A 158 -15.77 6.23 -9.85
CA THR A 158 -14.39 5.81 -10.15
C THR A 158 -14.27 4.84 -11.33
N GLY A 159 -15.38 4.54 -12.03
CA GLY A 159 -15.41 3.55 -13.12
C GLY A 159 -15.53 2.09 -12.64
N GLY A 160 -15.42 1.85 -11.33
CA GLY A 160 -15.59 0.51 -10.76
C GLY A 160 -17.00 -0.02 -10.94
N VAL A 161 -17.15 -1.34 -11.13
CA VAL A 161 -18.44 -2.02 -11.24
C VAL A 161 -18.59 -3.06 -10.15
N THR A 162 -19.55 -2.86 -9.26
CA THR A 162 -19.94 -3.88 -8.28
C THR A 162 -21.06 -4.73 -8.87
N LYS A 163 -20.89 -6.04 -8.85
CA LYS A 163 -21.86 -7.02 -9.37
C LYS A 163 -22.39 -7.88 -8.24
N ARG A 164 -23.72 -7.99 -8.14
CA ARG A 164 -24.38 -8.91 -7.21
C ARG A 164 -25.49 -9.68 -7.91
N VAL A 165 -25.60 -10.96 -7.57
CA VAL A 165 -26.68 -11.83 -8.04
C VAL A 165 -27.54 -12.17 -6.84
N ALA A 166 -28.85 -11.94 -6.97
CA ALA A 166 -29.87 -12.28 -5.98
C ALA A 166 -30.83 -13.31 -6.57
N ALA A 167 -31.08 -14.38 -5.81
CA ALA A 167 -32.09 -15.38 -6.14
C ALA A 167 -33.37 -15.08 -5.33
N PHE A 168 -34.52 -15.31 -5.98
CA PHE A 168 -35.85 -15.11 -5.41
C PHE A 168 -36.58 -16.44 -5.36
N ASP A 169 -37.45 -16.63 -4.38
CA ASP A 169 -38.25 -17.83 -4.24
C ASP A 169 -39.32 -18.01 -5.35
N ASN A 170 -39.68 -16.92 -5.99
CA ASN A 170 -40.70 -16.88 -7.08
C ASN A 170 -40.20 -16.06 -8.27
N ALA A 171 -40.79 -16.29 -9.41
CA ALA A 171 -40.50 -15.51 -10.60
C ALA A 171 -40.71 -14.00 -10.36
N VAL A 172 -39.72 -13.21 -10.75
CA VAL A 172 -39.71 -11.74 -10.65
C VAL A 172 -40.42 -11.18 -11.89
N ASP A 173 -41.34 -10.26 -11.68
CA ASP A 173 -41.97 -9.51 -12.77
C ASP A 173 -40.89 -8.65 -13.49
N PRO A 174 -40.71 -8.81 -14.82
CA PRO A 174 -39.77 -7.96 -15.58
C PRO A 174 -40.06 -6.47 -15.43
N GLY A 175 -41.34 -6.07 -15.28
CA GLY A 175 -41.69 -4.67 -14.99
C GLY A 175 -41.17 -4.17 -13.65
N LEU A 176 -41.11 -5.03 -12.64
CA LEU A 176 -40.54 -4.69 -11.33
C LEU A 176 -39.00 -4.50 -11.40
N ALA A 177 -38.32 -5.31 -12.20
CA ALA A 177 -36.87 -5.15 -12.42
C ALA A 177 -36.56 -3.86 -13.18
N ALA A 178 -37.30 -3.53 -14.22
CA ALA A 178 -37.16 -2.28 -14.98
C ALA A 178 -37.44 -1.06 -14.09
N TRP A 179 -38.54 -1.08 -13.34
CA TRP A 179 -38.89 -0.05 -12.37
C TRP A 179 -37.77 0.17 -11.35
N ALA A 180 -37.22 -0.90 -10.81
CA ALA A 180 -36.13 -0.78 -9.83
C ALA A 180 -34.87 -0.13 -10.42
N SER A 181 -34.52 -0.42 -11.67
CA SER A 181 -33.43 0.28 -12.36
C SER A 181 -33.68 1.79 -12.41
N GLU A 182 -34.86 2.21 -12.85
CA GLU A 182 -35.24 3.62 -12.95
C GLU A 182 -35.27 4.29 -11.58
N TYR A 183 -35.96 3.68 -10.60
CA TYR A 183 -36.05 4.17 -9.23
C TYR A 183 -34.67 4.36 -8.58
N LEU A 184 -33.80 3.35 -8.70
CA LEU A 184 -32.46 3.42 -8.13
C LEU A 184 -31.61 4.49 -8.79
N ASN A 185 -31.67 4.64 -10.11
CA ASN A 185 -30.96 5.72 -10.80
C ASN A 185 -31.47 7.11 -10.41
N ASP A 186 -32.78 7.29 -10.20
CA ASP A 186 -33.36 8.57 -9.79
C ASP A 186 -33.01 8.91 -8.33
N ARG A 187 -32.99 7.92 -7.44
CA ARG A 187 -32.93 8.14 -5.98
C ARG A 187 -31.55 7.94 -5.36
N VAL A 188 -30.65 7.15 -5.98
CA VAL A 188 -29.34 6.82 -5.39
C VAL A 188 -28.15 7.25 -6.24
N ALA A 189 -28.33 7.66 -7.49
CA ALA A 189 -27.23 8.24 -8.27
C ALA A 189 -26.69 9.51 -7.57
N GLY A 190 -25.36 9.64 -7.52
CA GLY A 190 -24.67 10.69 -6.81
C GLY A 190 -24.51 10.47 -5.31
N LEU A 191 -25.18 9.47 -4.72
CA LEU A 191 -25.03 9.17 -3.30
C LEU A 191 -23.80 8.27 -3.05
N THR A 192 -23.13 8.50 -1.95
CA THR A 192 -21.98 7.69 -1.52
C THR A 192 -22.43 6.28 -1.15
N LEU A 193 -21.73 5.26 -1.67
CA LEU A 193 -21.96 3.86 -1.31
C LEU A 193 -21.84 3.67 0.21
N GLY A 194 -22.72 2.85 0.79
CA GLY A 194 -22.73 2.61 2.25
C GLY A 194 -23.21 3.78 3.11
N SER A 195 -23.56 4.95 2.52
CA SER A 195 -24.03 6.10 3.28
C SER A 195 -25.39 5.86 3.96
N GLY A 196 -25.62 6.57 5.06
CA GLY A 196 -26.92 6.54 5.76
C GLY A 196 -28.08 6.99 4.86
N LEU A 197 -27.85 8.00 4.01
CA LEU A 197 -28.84 8.52 3.08
C LEU A 197 -29.21 7.47 2.00
N LEU A 198 -28.24 6.77 1.45
CA LEU A 198 -28.47 5.68 0.48
C LEU A 198 -29.33 4.58 1.14
N ARG A 199 -28.99 4.16 2.36
CA ARG A 199 -29.78 3.18 3.10
C ARG A 199 -31.20 3.64 3.34
N GLN A 200 -31.42 4.92 3.65
CA GLN A 200 -32.75 5.51 3.83
C GLN A 200 -33.56 5.49 2.52
N ARG A 201 -32.93 5.78 1.37
CA ARG A 201 -33.59 5.72 0.05
C ARG A 201 -33.99 4.31 -0.34
N LEU A 202 -33.19 3.31 0.01
CA LEU A 202 -33.52 1.89 -0.22
C LEU A 202 -34.66 1.37 0.70
N ALA A 203 -34.90 2.04 1.80
CA ALA A 203 -35.93 1.68 2.80
C ALA A 203 -37.10 2.69 2.82
N ASP A 204 -37.40 3.34 1.68
CA ASP A 204 -38.44 4.35 1.57
C ASP A 204 -39.81 3.80 2.02
N PRO A 205 -40.44 4.39 3.04
CA PRO A 205 -41.73 3.91 3.55
C PRO A 205 -42.90 4.12 2.58
N GLU A 206 -42.74 5.01 1.60
CA GLU A 206 -43.80 5.31 0.61
C GLU A 206 -43.92 4.23 -0.49
N LEU A 207 -42.95 3.32 -0.58
CA LEU A 207 -42.95 2.22 -1.53
C LEU A 207 -44.03 1.18 -1.21
N ALA A 208 -44.59 0.58 -2.27
CA ALA A 208 -45.48 -0.56 -2.13
C ALA A 208 -44.75 -1.75 -1.48
N ALA A 209 -45.49 -2.62 -0.80
CA ALA A 209 -44.90 -3.74 -0.06
C ALA A 209 -44.06 -4.71 -0.92
N GLN A 210 -44.42 -4.85 -2.21
CA GLN A 210 -43.68 -5.68 -3.16
C GLN A 210 -42.37 -5.01 -3.60
N GLU A 211 -42.42 -3.72 -3.90
CA GLU A 211 -41.25 -2.90 -4.28
C GLU A 211 -40.24 -2.85 -3.16
N ARG A 212 -40.68 -2.62 -1.93
CA ARG A 212 -39.84 -2.58 -0.74
C ARG A 212 -39.11 -3.91 -0.50
N ARG A 213 -39.83 -5.05 -0.55
CA ARG A 213 -39.23 -6.36 -0.41
C ARG A 213 -38.22 -6.65 -1.52
N PHE A 214 -38.51 -6.23 -2.74
CA PHE A 214 -37.60 -6.37 -3.85
C PHE A 214 -36.31 -5.59 -3.63
N LEU A 215 -36.38 -4.31 -3.27
CA LEU A 215 -35.21 -3.47 -2.97
C LEU A 215 -34.45 -3.95 -1.71
N GLU A 216 -35.12 -4.49 -0.71
CA GLU A 216 -34.45 -5.11 0.44
C GLU A 216 -33.54 -6.27 0.04
N THR A 217 -34.01 -7.11 -0.89
CA THR A 217 -33.20 -8.22 -1.43
C THR A 217 -32.01 -7.72 -2.24
N LEU A 218 -32.12 -6.55 -2.90
CA LEU A 218 -31.03 -5.93 -3.65
C LEU A 218 -30.08 -5.09 -2.78
N ARG A 219 -30.46 -4.74 -1.54
CA ARG A 219 -29.69 -3.90 -0.62
C ARG A 219 -28.22 -4.31 -0.41
N PRO A 220 -27.85 -5.61 -0.36
CA PRO A 220 -26.45 -6.03 -0.25
C PRO A 220 -25.56 -5.55 -1.40
N ALA A 221 -26.11 -5.22 -2.57
CA ALA A 221 -25.33 -4.67 -3.67
C ALA A 221 -24.82 -3.24 -3.41
N PHE A 222 -25.45 -2.53 -2.46
CA PHE A 222 -25.13 -1.15 -2.08
C PHE A 222 -24.47 -1.04 -0.71
N SER A 223 -24.47 -2.11 0.06
CA SER A 223 -23.69 -2.17 1.30
C SER A 223 -22.27 -2.57 0.93
N GLY A 224 -21.32 -1.68 0.99
CA GLY A 224 -19.90 -1.99 0.81
C GLY A 224 -19.36 -3.13 1.69
N ALA A 225 -20.21 -3.70 2.55
CA ALA A 225 -19.91 -4.67 3.57
C ALA A 225 -19.75 -6.13 3.12
N ALA A 226 -19.97 -6.47 1.84
CA ALA A 226 -19.94 -7.88 1.41
C ALA A 226 -18.71 -8.26 0.56
N GLU A 227 -17.92 -7.29 0.14
CA GLU A 227 -16.59 -7.45 -0.46
C GLU A 227 -15.68 -6.33 0.04
N ASP A 228 -15.70 -6.06 1.34
CA ASP A 228 -14.73 -5.24 2.06
C ASP A 228 -13.37 -5.96 2.19
N GLU A 229 -13.03 -6.76 1.20
CA GLU A 229 -11.67 -6.86 0.77
C GLU A 229 -11.39 -5.54 0.04
N GLN A 230 -10.92 -4.53 0.77
CA GLN A 230 -10.27 -3.38 0.16
C GLN A 230 -9.41 -3.94 -0.95
N ARG A 231 -9.74 -3.62 -2.21
CA ARG A 231 -9.02 -4.18 -3.34
C ARG A 231 -7.56 -3.79 -3.19
N LEU A 232 -6.70 -4.79 -3.08
CA LEU A 232 -5.27 -4.65 -2.97
C LEU A 232 -4.64 -5.13 -4.27
N TYR A 233 -3.95 -4.24 -4.95
CA TYR A 233 -3.15 -4.56 -6.11
C TYR A 233 -1.78 -4.97 -5.64
N VAL A 234 -1.32 -6.13 -6.11
CA VAL A 234 -0.04 -6.73 -5.72
C VAL A 234 0.79 -6.97 -6.97
N GLY A 235 2.00 -6.47 -6.99
CA GLY A 235 2.94 -6.66 -8.09
C GLY A 235 4.31 -7.11 -7.61
N GLY A 236 5.03 -7.87 -8.45
CA GLY A 236 6.43 -8.22 -8.19
C GLY A 236 6.68 -9.44 -7.33
N ALA A 237 5.68 -10.27 -7.09
CA ALA A 237 5.89 -11.52 -6.34
C ALA A 237 6.98 -12.42 -6.96
N ALA A 238 7.10 -12.45 -8.29
CA ALA A 238 8.15 -13.20 -8.98
C ALA A 238 9.55 -12.61 -8.78
N GLY A 239 9.68 -11.27 -8.78
CA GLY A 239 10.97 -10.59 -8.61
C GLY A 239 11.55 -10.70 -7.20
N LEU A 240 10.73 -11.06 -6.21
CA LEU A 240 11.21 -11.31 -4.86
C LEU A 240 12.25 -12.43 -4.79
N PHE A 241 12.22 -13.37 -5.73
CA PHE A 241 13.15 -14.52 -5.74
C PHE A 241 14.50 -14.21 -6.39
N ASP A 242 14.58 -13.17 -7.22
CA ASP A 242 15.81 -12.86 -7.97
C ASP A 242 16.94 -12.34 -7.06
N GLU A 243 16.61 -11.81 -5.89
CA GLU A 243 17.57 -11.24 -4.92
C GLU A 243 17.73 -12.08 -3.64
N VAL A 244 17.15 -13.29 -3.57
CA VAL A 244 17.23 -14.14 -2.36
C VAL A 244 18.64 -14.64 -2.15
N ARG A 245 19.22 -14.33 -1.00
CA ARG A 245 20.53 -14.85 -0.57
C ARG A 245 20.38 -16.11 0.27
N GLU A 246 21.45 -16.91 0.34
CA GLU A 246 21.49 -18.06 1.24
C GLU A 246 21.16 -17.65 2.68
N GLY A 247 20.16 -18.30 3.29
CA GLY A 247 19.66 -18.01 4.64
C GLY A 247 18.40 -17.12 4.70
N GLU A 248 17.98 -16.49 3.62
CA GLU A 248 16.80 -15.62 3.57
C GLU A 248 15.51 -16.34 3.08
N PHE A 249 15.63 -17.56 2.55
CA PHE A 249 14.49 -18.33 2.03
C PHE A 249 13.30 -18.43 2.99
N ALA A 250 13.55 -18.55 4.30
CA ALA A 250 12.48 -18.64 5.29
C ALA A 250 11.67 -17.34 5.36
N SER A 251 12.32 -16.18 5.27
CA SER A 251 11.66 -14.86 5.29
C SER A 251 10.83 -14.63 4.02
N TYR A 252 11.35 -15.02 2.86
CA TYR A 252 10.65 -14.89 1.59
C TYR A 252 9.45 -15.84 1.48
N ARG A 253 9.57 -17.07 1.99
CA ARG A 253 8.44 -18.00 2.06
C ARG A 253 7.33 -17.43 2.93
N ARG A 254 7.66 -16.85 4.07
CA ARG A 254 6.68 -16.20 4.95
C ARG A 254 6.01 -14.99 4.31
N LEU A 255 6.75 -14.20 3.52
CA LEU A 255 6.18 -13.12 2.73
C LEU A 255 5.11 -13.65 1.76
N LEU A 256 5.35 -14.79 1.11
CA LEU A 256 4.35 -15.41 0.22
C LEU A 256 3.13 -15.91 1.00
N GLU A 257 3.34 -16.55 2.17
CA GLU A 257 2.25 -17.00 3.03
C GLU A 257 1.36 -15.81 3.47
N ILE A 258 1.96 -14.65 3.77
CA ILE A 258 1.23 -13.42 4.11
C ILE A 258 0.53 -12.81 2.89
N LEU A 259 1.12 -12.93 1.69
CA LEU A 259 0.47 -12.49 0.45
C LEU A 259 -0.85 -13.22 0.18
N GLU A 260 -0.97 -14.47 0.61
CA GLU A 260 -2.23 -15.21 0.54
C GLU A 260 -3.27 -14.67 1.54
N GLN A 261 -2.82 -14.00 2.60
CA GLN A 261 -3.68 -13.38 3.63
C GLN A 261 -3.89 -11.89 3.35
N ARG A 262 -4.63 -11.55 2.30
CA ARG A 262 -4.90 -10.14 1.89
C ARG A 262 -5.37 -9.24 3.03
N ALA A 263 -6.18 -9.75 3.95
CA ALA A 263 -6.68 -9.02 5.11
C ALA A 263 -5.54 -8.55 6.03
N ALA A 264 -4.53 -9.40 6.30
CA ALA A 264 -3.37 -9.04 7.12
C ALA A 264 -2.52 -7.94 6.46
N LEU A 265 -2.33 -8.00 5.13
CA LEU A 265 -1.64 -6.94 4.39
C LEU A 265 -2.35 -5.60 4.47
N LEU A 266 -3.67 -5.60 4.39
CA LEU A 266 -4.47 -4.38 4.51
C LEU A 266 -4.37 -3.75 5.90
N GLU A 267 -4.31 -4.56 6.96
CA GLU A 267 -4.10 -4.08 8.33
C GLU A 267 -2.72 -3.42 8.47
N LEU A 268 -1.67 -4.01 7.88
CA LEU A 268 -0.33 -3.40 7.85
C LEU A 268 -0.33 -2.02 7.19
N LEU A 269 -1.15 -1.83 6.16
CA LEU A 269 -1.26 -0.56 5.43
C LEU A 269 -2.09 0.49 6.19
N ARG A 270 -3.11 0.06 6.96
CA ARG A 270 -4.02 0.97 7.69
C ARG A 270 -3.35 1.77 8.81
N GLY A 271 -2.35 1.21 9.46
CA GLY A 271 -1.75 1.78 10.68
C GLY A 271 -0.80 2.97 10.49
N SER A 272 -0.67 3.58 9.30
CA SER A 272 0.37 4.58 9.01
C SER A 272 -0.10 5.70 8.09
N LEU A 273 -1.17 6.37 8.45
CA LEU A 273 -1.76 7.40 7.60
C LEU A 273 -1.41 8.81 8.08
N ASP A 274 -0.13 9.23 7.95
CA ASP A 274 0.16 10.65 7.73
C ASP A 274 0.04 10.90 6.22
N PRO A 275 -1.00 11.62 5.74
CA PRO A 275 -1.28 11.76 4.31
C PRO A 275 -0.21 12.55 3.54
N ARG A 276 0.79 13.11 4.21
CA ARG A 276 1.72 14.08 3.61
C ARG A 276 3.16 13.62 3.49
N ARG A 277 3.55 12.51 4.11
CA ARG A 277 4.94 12.03 4.09
C ARG A 277 5.02 10.52 3.94
N PRO A 278 6.00 10.02 3.19
CA PRO A 278 6.32 8.60 3.23
C PRO A 278 6.67 8.15 4.64
N PHE A 279 6.39 6.89 4.91
CA PHE A 279 6.72 6.24 6.17
C PHE A 279 7.56 4.98 5.93
N VAL A 280 8.30 4.58 6.94
CA VAL A 280 9.07 3.33 6.94
C VAL A 280 8.79 2.60 8.24
N ARG A 281 8.53 1.29 8.14
CA ARG A 281 8.45 0.37 9.28
C ARG A 281 9.42 -0.78 9.05
N VAL A 282 10.18 -1.14 10.06
CA VAL A 282 11.23 -2.16 9.96
C VAL A 282 10.99 -3.22 11.02
N GLY A 283 10.94 -4.47 10.61
CA GLY A 283 10.90 -5.64 11.47
C GLY A 283 9.78 -5.60 12.52
N ALA A 284 10.14 -5.51 13.79
CA ALA A 284 9.19 -5.51 14.91
C ALA A 284 8.15 -4.37 14.88
N GLU A 285 8.41 -3.28 14.15
CA GLU A 285 7.44 -2.18 13.99
C GLU A 285 6.22 -2.57 13.13
N LEU A 286 6.28 -3.70 12.44
CA LEU A 286 5.14 -4.24 11.68
C LEU A 286 4.12 -4.96 12.57
N GLU A 287 4.42 -5.10 13.88
CA GLU A 287 3.55 -5.73 14.88
C GLU A 287 3.12 -7.17 14.52
N HIS A 288 3.86 -7.79 13.60
CA HIS A 288 3.61 -9.15 13.12
C HIS A 288 4.89 -9.99 13.29
N PRO A 289 4.90 -11.01 14.16
CA PRO A 289 6.12 -11.78 14.48
C PRO A 289 6.81 -12.40 13.27
N GLU A 290 6.02 -12.75 12.24
CA GLU A 290 6.52 -13.38 11.02
C GLU A 290 7.22 -12.40 10.08
N LEU A 291 7.05 -11.10 10.29
CA LEU A 291 7.63 -10.01 9.50
C LEU A 291 8.90 -9.40 10.11
N SER A 292 9.50 -10.04 11.11
CA SER A 292 10.69 -9.52 11.79
C SER A 292 11.88 -9.21 10.86
N ASN A 293 11.97 -9.87 9.70
CA ASN A 293 13.04 -9.64 8.71
C ASN A 293 12.57 -8.86 7.48
N VAL A 294 11.45 -8.16 7.60
CA VAL A 294 10.81 -7.44 6.49
C VAL A 294 10.75 -5.96 6.83
N ALA A 295 10.80 -5.12 5.80
CA ALA A 295 10.54 -3.70 5.93
C ALA A 295 9.45 -3.27 4.95
N LEU A 296 8.61 -2.33 5.40
CA LEU A 296 7.55 -1.69 4.65
C LEU A 296 7.87 -0.21 4.46
N VAL A 297 7.85 0.24 3.23
CA VAL A 297 7.93 1.66 2.87
C VAL A 297 6.63 2.04 2.19
N GLY A 298 5.97 3.10 2.63
CA GLY A 298 4.69 3.49 2.06
C GLY A 298 4.48 5.00 2.04
N ALA A 299 3.54 5.44 1.21
CA ALA A 299 3.01 6.79 1.18
C ALA A 299 1.51 6.77 0.87
N ALA A 300 0.77 7.70 1.43
CA ALA A 300 -0.63 7.86 1.12
C ALA A 300 -0.81 8.59 -0.22
N TYR A 301 -1.85 8.25 -0.95
CA TYR A 301 -2.32 9.00 -2.12
C TYR A 301 -3.79 9.39 -1.95
N GLY A 302 -4.21 10.43 -2.65
CA GLY A 302 -5.60 10.89 -2.60
C GLY A 302 -5.76 12.36 -2.95
N LEU A 303 -6.89 12.93 -2.55
CA LEU A 303 -7.23 14.33 -2.75
C LEU A 303 -6.57 15.22 -1.67
N ALA A 304 -6.50 16.52 -1.91
CA ALA A 304 -5.87 17.48 -1.00
C ALA A 304 -6.41 17.42 0.44
N TYR A 305 -7.66 17.03 0.63
CA TYR A 305 -8.38 16.97 1.92
C TYR A 305 -8.72 15.53 2.36
N ARG A 306 -8.41 14.50 1.56
CA ARG A 306 -8.83 13.12 1.83
C ARG A 306 -7.85 12.08 1.27
N THR A 307 -7.35 11.23 2.14
CA THR A 307 -6.59 10.04 1.73
C THR A 307 -7.53 9.01 1.11
N LEU A 308 -7.18 8.52 -0.07
CA LEU A 308 -7.92 7.49 -0.78
C LEU A 308 -7.28 6.11 -0.68
N GLY A 309 -5.97 6.06 -0.46
CA GLY A 309 -5.27 4.79 -0.30
C GLY A 309 -3.79 4.96 -0.03
N THR A 310 -3.06 3.86 -0.11
CA THR A 310 -1.61 3.79 0.10
C THR A 310 -0.92 3.09 -1.05
N VAL A 311 0.26 3.61 -1.37
CA VAL A 311 1.25 2.98 -2.25
C VAL A 311 2.38 2.50 -1.37
N SER A 312 2.76 1.24 -1.47
CA SER A 312 3.75 0.66 -0.56
C SER A 312 4.65 -0.34 -1.25
N LEU A 313 5.84 -0.50 -0.70
CA LEU A 313 6.82 -1.51 -1.06
C LEU A 313 7.13 -2.36 0.17
N LEU A 314 7.11 -3.65 0.00
CA LEU A 314 7.48 -4.63 1.00
C LEU A 314 8.70 -5.41 0.51
N GLY A 315 9.72 -5.52 1.36
CA GLY A 315 10.96 -6.19 1.01
C GLY A 315 11.78 -6.60 2.22
N PRO A 316 12.96 -7.19 2.02
CA PRO A 316 13.86 -7.54 3.12
C PRO A 316 14.33 -6.29 3.85
N VAL A 317 14.66 -6.43 5.14
CA VAL A 317 15.18 -5.32 5.97
C VAL A 317 16.41 -4.65 5.33
N ARG A 318 17.18 -5.36 4.51
CA ARG A 318 18.37 -4.86 3.80
C ARG A 318 18.09 -4.21 2.44
N MET A 319 16.86 -3.80 2.16
CA MET A 319 16.55 -3.15 0.87
C MET A 319 17.18 -1.76 0.73
N ASP A 320 17.25 -1.26 -0.51
CA ASP A 320 17.64 0.12 -0.81
C ASP A 320 16.53 1.09 -0.41
N TYR A 321 16.62 1.64 0.80
CA TYR A 321 15.63 2.56 1.36
C TYR A 321 15.56 3.89 0.60
N ASP A 322 16.67 4.42 0.08
CA ASP A 322 16.66 5.70 -0.67
C ASP A 322 15.83 5.53 -1.95
N LYS A 323 16.10 4.47 -2.69
CA LYS A 323 15.34 4.13 -3.91
C LYS A 323 13.88 3.83 -3.60
N ALA A 324 13.60 3.02 -2.57
CA ALA A 324 12.24 2.64 -2.19
C ALA A 324 11.39 3.86 -1.77
N ILE A 325 11.94 4.73 -0.90
CA ILE A 325 11.24 5.92 -0.41
C ILE A 325 10.93 6.89 -1.54
N ARG A 326 11.91 7.16 -2.43
CA ARG A 326 11.70 8.04 -3.59
C ARG A 326 10.66 7.49 -4.55
N SER A 327 10.73 6.19 -4.85
CA SER A 327 9.80 5.54 -5.77
C SER A 327 8.36 5.56 -5.26
N VAL A 328 8.16 5.26 -3.97
CA VAL A 328 6.84 5.31 -3.34
C VAL A 328 6.29 6.74 -3.31
N HIS A 329 7.13 7.72 -2.95
CA HIS A 329 6.73 9.13 -2.92
C HIS A 329 6.31 9.64 -4.29
N SER A 330 7.09 9.33 -5.33
CA SER A 330 6.79 9.75 -6.71
C SER A 330 5.53 9.06 -7.24
N ALA A 331 5.35 7.77 -6.96
CA ALA A 331 4.17 7.02 -7.36
C ALA A 331 2.88 7.51 -6.67
N ALA A 332 2.96 7.79 -5.36
CA ALA A 332 1.83 8.33 -4.61
C ALA A 332 1.40 9.71 -5.11
N ALA A 333 2.38 10.55 -5.47
CA ALA A 333 2.10 11.87 -6.05
C ALA A 333 1.48 11.77 -7.45
N GLU A 334 1.93 10.82 -8.29
CA GLU A 334 1.35 10.58 -9.61
C GLU A 334 -0.09 10.09 -9.51
N LEU A 335 -0.35 9.11 -8.63
CA LEU A 335 -1.71 8.65 -8.36
C LEU A 335 -2.60 9.74 -7.80
N SER A 336 -2.07 10.60 -6.90
CA SER A 336 -2.86 11.72 -6.36
C SER A 336 -3.30 12.68 -7.47
N ARG A 337 -2.40 13.07 -8.38
CA ARG A 337 -2.75 13.89 -9.54
C ARG A 337 -3.81 13.21 -10.42
N PHE A 338 -3.61 11.94 -10.73
CA PHE A 338 -4.56 11.19 -11.54
C PHE A 338 -5.97 11.14 -10.91
N VAL A 339 -6.07 10.85 -9.62
CA VAL A 339 -7.38 10.80 -8.96
C VAL A 339 -8.00 12.19 -8.81
N GLU A 340 -7.22 13.25 -8.61
CA GLU A 340 -7.71 14.63 -8.64
C GLU A 340 -8.35 14.93 -9.99
N ASP A 341 -7.70 14.63 -11.10
CA ASP A 341 -8.24 14.83 -12.45
C ASP A 341 -9.54 14.03 -12.68
N VAL A 342 -9.60 12.77 -12.21
CA VAL A 342 -10.79 11.92 -12.34
C VAL A 342 -11.98 12.41 -11.49
N TYR A 343 -11.70 12.93 -10.28
CA TYR A 343 -12.75 13.39 -9.36
C TYR A 343 -13.19 14.83 -9.61
N ASP A 344 -12.33 15.70 -10.19
CA ASP A 344 -12.67 17.09 -10.50
C ASP A 344 -13.49 17.23 -11.79
N GLU A 345 -13.47 16.25 -12.70
CA GLU A 345 -14.30 16.22 -13.91
C GLU A 345 -15.77 15.81 -13.66
N HIS A 346 -16.18 15.60 -12.40
CA HIS A 346 -17.51 15.13 -12.00
C HIS A 346 -18.10 15.97 -10.88
#